data_27b62b8b4f04712b6a1eee88e1ec32f3
#
_entry.id   27b62b8b4f04712b6a1eee88e1ec32f3
#
_cell.length_a   1.000
_cell.length_b   1.000
_cell.length_c   1.000
_cell.angle_alpha   90.00
_cell.angle_beta   90.00
_cell.angle_gamma   90.00
#
_symmetry.space_group_name_H-M   'P 1'
#
loop_
_entity.id
_entity.type
_entity.pdbx_description
1 polymer ?
#
loop_
_entity_poly.entity_id
_entity_poly.type
_entity_poly.pdbx_seq_one_letter_code
_entity_poly.pdbx_strand_id
1 'polypeptide(L)'
;GAAIKHPEIGKIVSLNEDVRNRTDVQDADVKIIPYNGYGDIQIIRKLIKEEKIDAILHFTDPHYWQWLYDNEHEIRQRVPLLYYHIWDDLPDPKYNRNIYESCDWLGCISKQTYGIVHRVGKMIDKVTYKPLEDWQIKYVPHGINPDVFKPLPEVSEDIKKLVYGEK
;
A
#
# COMPACT_ATOMS: atom_id res chain seq x y z
N GLY A 1 -9.75 -6.94 1.35
CA GLY A 1 -8.87 -6.79 2.50
C GLY A 1 -8.53 -8.13 3.11
N ALA A 2 -7.26 -8.30 3.45
CA ALA A 2 -6.81 -9.45 4.20
C ALA A 2 -7.47 -9.40 5.56
N ALA A 3 -8.20 -10.36 5.92
CA ALA A 3 -8.73 -10.45 7.24
C ALA A 3 -9.31 -11.79 7.60
N ILE A 4 -9.45 -11.88 8.72
CA ILE A 4 -10.21 -12.69 9.62
C ILE A 4 -11.64 -12.80 9.08
N LYS A 5 -12.22 -13.97 9.13
CA LYS A 5 -13.60 -14.34 8.77
C LYS A 5 -14.54 -13.12 8.60
N HIS A 6 -14.65 -12.63 7.39
CA HIS A 6 -15.60 -11.55 7.10
C HIS A 6 -16.99 -12.16 6.90
N PRO A 7 -18.06 -11.59 7.48
CA PRO A 7 -19.41 -12.16 7.40
C PRO A 7 -19.98 -12.17 5.97
N GLU A 8 -19.43 -11.34 5.09
CA GLU A 8 -19.88 -11.22 3.69
C GLU A 8 -18.93 -11.87 2.68
N ILE A 9 -18.17 -12.88 3.10
CA ILE A 9 -17.32 -13.65 2.18
C ILE A 9 -18.14 -14.19 1.03
N GLY A 10 -17.60 -14.02 -0.18
CA GLY A 10 -18.24 -14.43 -1.43
C GLY A 10 -19.26 -13.43 -1.97
N LYS A 11 -19.49 -12.30 -1.29
CA LYS A 11 -20.34 -11.21 -1.80
C LYS A 11 -19.47 -10.02 -2.17
N ILE A 12 -19.81 -9.37 -3.29
CA ILE A 12 -19.22 -8.08 -3.63
C ILE A 12 -20.00 -6.99 -2.89
N VAL A 13 -19.28 -6.17 -2.13
CA VAL A 13 -19.85 -5.03 -1.39
C VAL A 13 -19.53 -3.75 -2.15
N SER A 14 -20.54 -3.04 -2.61
CA SER A 14 -20.35 -1.73 -3.25
C SER A 14 -20.22 -0.64 -2.20
N LEU A 15 -19.26 0.24 -2.36
CA LEU A 15 -19.04 1.44 -1.56
C LEU A 15 -19.35 2.73 -2.35
N ASN A 16 -20.00 2.63 -3.50
CA ASN A 16 -20.24 3.76 -4.40
C ASN A 16 -20.97 4.90 -3.71
N GLU A 17 -22.00 4.59 -2.93
CA GLU A 17 -22.78 5.59 -2.20
C GLU A 17 -21.94 6.27 -1.11
N ASP A 18 -21.20 5.50 -0.34
CA ASP A 18 -20.31 6.04 0.72
C ASP A 18 -19.25 6.97 0.14
N VAL A 19 -18.63 6.58 -0.97
CA VAL A 19 -17.63 7.41 -1.66
C VAL A 19 -18.24 8.69 -2.20
N ARG A 20 -19.41 8.63 -2.87
CA ARG A 20 -20.10 9.82 -3.38
C ARG A 20 -20.49 10.79 -2.29
N ASN A 21 -20.93 10.27 -1.14
CA ASN A 21 -21.35 11.10 -0.01
C ASN A 21 -20.17 11.76 0.73
N ARG A 22 -18.97 11.17 0.64
CA ARG A 22 -17.78 11.64 1.37
C ARG A 22 -16.74 12.33 0.50
N THR A 23 -16.89 12.27 -0.80
CA THR A 23 -15.92 12.83 -1.75
C THR A 23 -16.64 13.53 -2.89
N ASP A 24 -15.88 14.30 -3.68
CA ASP A 24 -16.39 14.94 -4.90
C ASP A 24 -16.46 13.98 -6.10
N VAL A 25 -16.12 12.71 -5.92
CA VAL A 25 -16.08 11.71 -7.00
C VAL A 25 -17.46 11.08 -7.18
N GLN A 26 -18.25 11.64 -8.07
CA GLN A 26 -19.66 11.23 -8.30
C GLN A 26 -19.82 9.96 -9.15
N ASP A 27 -18.86 9.66 -10.00
CA ASP A 27 -18.81 8.49 -10.88
C ASP A 27 -18.01 7.31 -10.30
N ALA A 28 -17.69 7.35 -9.00
CA ALA A 28 -16.95 6.30 -8.35
C ALA A 28 -17.62 4.93 -8.47
N ASP A 29 -16.85 3.92 -8.88
CA ASP A 29 -17.20 2.49 -8.80
C ASP A 29 -16.20 1.77 -7.89
N VAL A 30 -16.54 1.73 -6.62
CA VAL A 30 -15.69 1.13 -5.57
C VAL A 30 -16.35 -0.13 -5.02
N LYS A 31 -15.64 -1.24 -5.16
CA LYS A 31 -16.10 -2.56 -4.70
C LYS A 31 -15.12 -3.15 -3.70
N ILE A 32 -15.63 -3.74 -2.64
CA ILE A 32 -14.87 -4.61 -1.75
C ILE A 32 -15.24 -6.05 -2.05
N ILE A 33 -14.22 -6.86 -2.25
CA ILE A 33 -14.35 -8.32 -2.39
C ILE A 33 -13.74 -8.92 -1.11
N PRO A 34 -14.57 -9.27 -0.12
CA PRO A 34 -14.09 -9.88 1.12
C PRO A 34 -13.51 -11.25 0.87
N TYR A 35 -12.35 -11.52 1.46
CA TYR A 35 -11.65 -12.78 1.32
C TYR A 35 -11.08 -13.25 2.67
N ASN A 36 -11.02 -14.56 2.88
CA ASN A 36 -10.42 -15.12 4.08
C ASN A 36 -8.89 -15.17 3.96
N GLY A 37 -8.21 -14.73 5.00
CA GLY A 37 -6.75 -14.72 5.04
C GLY A 37 -6.15 -13.67 4.10
N TYR A 38 -4.99 -13.99 3.54
CA TYR A 38 -4.21 -13.05 2.73
C TYR A 38 -4.39 -13.26 1.23
N GLY A 39 -5.32 -14.12 0.81
CA GLY A 39 -5.57 -14.39 -0.58
C GLY A 39 -4.60 -15.39 -1.21
N ASP A 40 -4.75 -15.55 -2.52
CA ASP A 40 -3.90 -16.37 -3.36
C ASP A 40 -3.91 -15.86 -4.81
N ILE A 41 -3.06 -16.44 -5.65
CA ILE A 41 -2.92 -16.04 -7.05
C ILE A 41 -4.22 -16.21 -7.88
N GLN A 42 -5.11 -17.13 -7.50
CA GLN A 42 -6.35 -17.36 -8.24
C GLN A 42 -7.29 -16.15 -8.19
N ILE A 43 -7.26 -15.41 -7.07
CA ILE A 43 -8.03 -14.16 -6.95
C ILE A 43 -7.56 -13.15 -7.99
N ILE A 44 -6.24 -12.96 -8.11
CA ILE A 44 -5.66 -12.00 -9.05
C ILE A 44 -5.98 -12.41 -10.49
N ARG A 45 -5.84 -13.70 -10.81
CA ARG A 45 -6.20 -14.25 -12.14
C ARG A 45 -7.66 -13.98 -12.48
N LYS A 46 -8.55 -14.17 -11.49
CA LYS A 46 -9.97 -13.88 -11.63
C LYS A 46 -10.24 -12.40 -11.87
N LEU A 47 -9.66 -11.52 -11.06
CA LEU A 47 -9.83 -10.08 -11.18
C LEU A 47 -9.33 -9.54 -12.52
N ILE A 48 -8.16 -9.97 -12.97
CA ILE A 48 -7.62 -9.59 -14.28
C ILE A 48 -8.57 -10.02 -15.41
N LYS A 49 -9.11 -11.23 -15.33
CA LYS A 49 -9.96 -11.79 -16.38
C LYS A 49 -11.37 -11.21 -16.38
N GLU A 50 -12.00 -11.13 -15.22
CA GLU A 50 -13.43 -10.82 -15.09
C GLU A 50 -13.67 -9.32 -14.89
N GLU A 51 -12.88 -8.65 -14.06
CA GLU A 51 -13.02 -7.22 -13.75
C GLU A 51 -12.17 -6.33 -14.68
N LYS A 52 -11.31 -6.92 -15.51
CA LYS A 52 -10.46 -6.20 -16.48
C LYS A 52 -9.67 -5.07 -15.83
N ILE A 53 -9.07 -5.36 -14.67
CA ILE A 53 -8.29 -4.36 -13.93
C ILE A 53 -7.09 -3.90 -14.76
N ASP A 54 -6.74 -2.62 -14.65
CA ASP A 54 -5.63 -1.99 -15.38
C ASP A 54 -4.32 -1.98 -14.58
N ALA A 55 -4.39 -2.12 -13.27
CA ALA A 55 -3.23 -2.16 -12.39
C ALA A 55 -3.55 -2.85 -11.06
N ILE A 56 -2.51 -3.30 -10.38
CA ILE A 56 -2.60 -3.79 -9.00
C ILE A 56 -1.80 -2.84 -8.13
N LEU A 57 -2.46 -2.27 -7.10
CA LEU A 57 -1.80 -1.51 -6.06
C LEU A 57 -1.84 -2.31 -4.76
N HIS A 58 -0.70 -2.89 -4.39
CA HIS A 58 -0.55 -3.52 -3.08
C HIS A 58 -0.30 -2.45 -2.01
N PHE A 59 -1.07 -2.51 -0.93
CA PHE A 59 -0.96 -1.59 0.20
C PHE A 59 -1.11 -2.35 1.50
N THR A 60 -0.01 -2.80 2.08
CA THR A 60 0.12 -3.37 3.42
C THR A 60 1.54 -3.92 3.63
N ASP A 61 1.79 -4.62 4.74
CA ASP A 61 3.03 -5.38 4.97
C ASP A 61 3.17 -6.52 3.93
N PRO A 62 4.30 -6.63 3.25
CA PRO A 62 4.45 -7.57 2.14
C PRO A 62 4.63 -9.03 2.58
N HIS A 63 4.99 -9.31 3.83
CA HIS A 63 5.39 -10.64 4.28
C HIS A 63 4.31 -11.71 4.08
N TYR A 64 3.06 -11.36 4.29
CA TYR A 64 1.94 -12.27 4.09
C TYR A 64 1.49 -12.38 2.63
N TRP A 65 2.13 -11.61 1.73
CA TRP A 65 1.78 -11.50 0.32
C TRP A 65 2.89 -12.02 -0.59
N GLN A 66 3.82 -12.82 -0.06
CA GLN A 66 4.93 -13.36 -0.84
C GLN A 66 4.43 -14.06 -2.11
N TRP A 67 3.31 -14.78 -2.04
CA TRP A 67 2.68 -15.42 -3.17
C TRP A 67 2.36 -14.45 -4.34
N LEU A 68 2.08 -13.17 -4.06
CA LEU A 68 1.85 -12.14 -5.08
C LEU A 68 3.14 -11.85 -5.85
N TYR A 69 4.23 -11.69 -5.13
CA TYR A 69 5.54 -11.38 -5.68
C TYR A 69 6.18 -12.59 -6.35
N ASP A 70 5.96 -13.79 -5.86
CA ASP A 70 6.41 -15.04 -6.49
C ASP A 70 5.76 -15.28 -7.86
N ASN A 71 4.62 -14.66 -8.12
CA ASN A 71 3.90 -14.74 -9.40
C ASN A 71 4.02 -13.45 -10.24
N GLU A 72 4.96 -12.56 -9.94
CA GLU A 72 5.10 -11.27 -10.60
C GLU A 72 5.28 -11.39 -12.11
N HIS A 73 6.01 -12.39 -12.59
CA HIS A 73 6.21 -12.63 -14.03
C HIS A 73 4.91 -12.83 -14.80
N GLU A 74 3.98 -13.58 -14.23
CA GLU A 74 2.66 -13.82 -14.84
C GLU A 74 1.81 -12.53 -14.79
N ILE A 75 1.81 -11.87 -13.65
CA ILE A 75 0.99 -10.68 -13.39
C ILE A 75 1.43 -9.53 -14.30
N ARG A 76 2.71 -9.21 -14.32
CA ARG A 76 3.28 -8.06 -15.03
C ARG A 76 3.25 -8.18 -16.55
N GLN A 77 2.98 -9.37 -17.08
CA GLN A 77 2.64 -9.56 -18.51
C GLN A 77 1.24 -9.04 -18.87
N ARG A 78 0.41 -8.78 -17.88
CA ARG A 78 -0.99 -8.39 -18.05
C ARG A 78 -1.26 -6.98 -17.53
N VAL A 79 -0.82 -6.71 -16.31
CA VAL A 79 -1.06 -5.45 -15.60
C VAL A 79 0.16 -5.08 -14.77
N PRO A 80 0.48 -3.79 -14.60
CA PRO A 80 1.56 -3.35 -13.73
C PRO A 80 1.26 -3.68 -12.27
N LEU A 81 2.32 -4.04 -11.54
CA LEU A 81 2.31 -4.28 -10.11
C LEU A 81 2.94 -3.08 -9.38
N LEU A 82 2.13 -2.38 -8.63
CA LEU A 82 2.52 -1.21 -7.86
C LEU A 82 2.47 -1.55 -6.38
N TYR A 83 3.40 -1.00 -5.61
CA TYR A 83 3.41 -1.19 -4.17
C TYR A 83 3.48 0.14 -3.43
N TYR A 84 2.48 0.41 -2.59
CA TYR A 84 2.50 1.52 -1.66
C TYR A 84 3.08 1.04 -0.33
N HIS A 85 4.32 1.41 -0.07
CA HIS A 85 5.17 0.85 0.96
C HIS A 85 5.09 1.62 2.27
N ILE A 86 4.76 0.90 3.35
CA ILE A 86 4.53 1.46 4.69
C ILE A 86 5.60 1.07 5.71
N TRP A 87 6.71 0.48 5.26
CA TRP A 87 7.78 0.01 6.17
C TRP A 87 8.45 1.18 6.89
N ASP A 88 8.56 1.06 8.19
CA ASP A 88 9.07 2.10 9.09
C ASP A 88 10.18 1.63 10.04
N ASP A 89 10.63 0.37 9.92
CA ASP A 89 11.61 -0.22 10.81
C ASP A 89 13.04 -0.24 10.23
N LEU A 90 14.01 -0.28 11.13
CA LEU A 90 15.43 -0.41 10.85
C LEU A 90 16.00 -1.63 11.61
N PRO A 91 17.07 -2.26 11.12
CA PRO A 91 17.91 -1.89 9.98
C PRO A 91 17.23 -2.11 8.62
N ASP A 92 17.83 -1.53 7.57
CA ASP A 92 17.29 -1.65 6.20
C ASP A 92 16.96 -3.10 5.83
N PRO A 93 15.72 -3.42 5.44
CA PRO A 93 15.25 -4.78 5.21
C PRO A 93 15.74 -5.31 3.86
N LYS A 94 17.00 -5.72 3.79
CA LYS A 94 17.61 -6.26 2.56
C LYS A 94 16.86 -7.47 2.00
N TYR A 95 16.17 -8.20 2.85
CA TYR A 95 15.33 -9.33 2.48
C TYR A 95 14.07 -8.93 1.71
N ASN A 96 13.66 -7.65 1.74
CA ASN A 96 12.57 -7.14 0.93
C ASN A 96 12.99 -6.77 -0.50
N ARG A 97 14.26 -6.92 -0.86
CA ARG A 97 14.76 -6.52 -2.16
C ARG A 97 14.01 -7.19 -3.31
N ASN A 98 13.79 -8.49 -3.24
CA ASN A 98 13.04 -9.23 -4.25
C ASN A 98 11.61 -8.67 -4.45
N ILE A 99 10.98 -8.23 -3.37
CA ILE A 99 9.66 -7.58 -3.41
C ILE A 99 9.72 -6.26 -4.18
N TYR A 100 10.74 -5.44 -3.90
CA TYR A 100 10.90 -4.16 -4.59
C TYR A 100 11.15 -4.34 -6.09
N GLU A 101 11.99 -5.30 -6.45
CA GLU A 101 12.32 -5.61 -7.84
C GLU A 101 11.14 -6.24 -8.62
N SER A 102 10.22 -6.88 -7.90
CA SER A 102 8.99 -7.42 -8.47
C SER A 102 7.94 -6.35 -8.83
N CYS A 103 8.18 -5.09 -8.45
CA CYS A 103 7.24 -4.00 -8.68
C CYS A 103 7.67 -3.11 -9.84
N ASP A 104 6.68 -2.60 -10.59
CA ASP A 104 6.90 -1.59 -11.60
C ASP A 104 7.06 -0.21 -11.00
N TRP A 105 6.47 0.01 -9.82
CA TRP A 105 6.54 1.29 -9.11
C TRP A 105 6.34 1.12 -7.60
N LEU A 106 7.05 1.95 -6.81
CA LEU A 106 6.96 1.98 -5.35
C LEU A 106 6.67 3.39 -4.84
N GLY A 107 5.52 3.56 -4.19
CA GLY A 107 5.18 4.75 -3.44
C GLY A 107 5.59 4.58 -1.98
N CYS A 108 6.36 5.50 -1.44
CA CYS A 108 6.87 5.42 -0.07
C CYS A 108 6.13 6.41 0.83
N ILE A 109 5.52 5.91 1.89
CA ILE A 109 4.70 6.68 2.82
C ILE A 109 5.46 7.78 3.55
N SER A 110 6.75 7.58 3.81
CA SER A 110 7.59 8.49 4.56
C SER A 110 8.94 8.71 3.88
N LYS A 111 9.66 9.76 4.28
CA LYS A 111 11.03 9.97 3.85
C LYS A 111 11.97 8.86 4.33
N GLN A 112 11.68 8.25 5.49
CA GLN A 112 12.40 7.09 5.99
C GLN A 112 12.21 5.90 5.05
N THR A 113 10.96 5.55 4.74
CA THR A 113 10.63 4.47 3.79
C THR A 113 11.26 4.72 2.42
N TYR A 114 11.18 5.96 1.92
CA TYR A 114 11.83 6.36 0.67
C TYR A 114 13.33 6.11 0.69
N GLY A 115 14.02 6.51 1.78
CA GLY A 115 15.44 6.27 1.96
C GLY A 115 15.79 4.77 2.02
N ILE A 116 14.98 3.97 2.72
CA ILE A 116 15.14 2.51 2.81
C ILE A 116 15.04 1.87 1.42
N VAL A 117 13.95 2.16 0.70
CA VAL A 117 13.71 1.60 -0.64
C VAL A 117 14.83 2.00 -1.62
N HIS A 118 15.30 3.24 -1.51
CA HIS A 118 16.39 3.74 -2.34
C HIS A 118 17.70 2.98 -2.07
N ARG A 119 18.05 2.76 -0.80
CA ARG A 119 19.27 2.01 -0.44
C ARG A 119 19.18 0.53 -0.82
N VAL A 120 18.05 -0.10 -0.50
CA VAL A 120 17.88 -1.54 -0.74
C VAL A 120 17.61 -1.84 -2.22
N GLY A 121 16.73 -1.11 -2.86
CA GLY A 121 16.33 -1.35 -4.25
C GLY A 121 17.40 -0.97 -5.28
N LYS A 122 18.36 -0.11 -4.91
CA LYS A 122 19.51 0.25 -5.76
C LYS A 122 20.79 -0.51 -5.45
N MET A 123 20.75 -1.46 -4.51
CA MET A 123 21.91 -2.30 -4.24
C MET A 123 22.28 -3.10 -5.48
N ILE A 124 23.52 -2.94 -5.92
CA ILE A 124 24.08 -3.76 -6.99
C ILE A 124 24.64 -5.02 -6.31
N ASP A 125 24.06 -6.15 -6.61
CA ASP A 125 24.61 -7.44 -6.22
C ASP A 125 25.18 -8.15 -7.45
N LYS A 126 26.16 -9.04 -7.22
CA LYS A 126 26.93 -9.70 -8.28
C LYS A 126 26.12 -10.69 -9.15
N VAL A 127 24.87 -10.92 -8.83
CA VAL A 127 24.14 -12.09 -9.32
C VAL A 127 22.89 -11.76 -10.08
N THR A 128 22.49 -10.78 -10.65
CA THR A 128 21.33 -10.81 -11.59
C THR A 128 20.24 -9.76 -11.48
N TYR A 129 20.29 -8.85 -10.53
CA TYR A 129 19.16 -7.94 -10.39
C TYR A 129 19.46 -6.56 -11.00
N LYS A 130 18.51 -6.11 -11.83
CA LYS A 130 18.52 -4.74 -12.31
C LYS A 130 18.14 -3.81 -11.15
N PRO A 131 18.99 -2.86 -10.77
CA PRO A 131 18.62 -1.91 -9.72
C PRO A 131 17.42 -1.06 -10.17
N LEU A 132 16.57 -0.69 -9.20
CA LEU A 132 15.45 0.19 -9.46
C LEU A 132 15.92 1.56 -9.95
N GLU A 133 15.19 2.12 -10.88
CA GLU A 133 15.43 3.45 -11.42
C GLU A 133 14.72 4.52 -10.57
N ASP A 134 15.21 5.76 -10.61
CA ASP A 134 14.67 6.85 -9.78
C ASP A 134 13.19 7.17 -10.04
N TRP A 135 12.72 6.92 -11.26
CA TRP A 135 11.33 7.14 -11.58
C TRP A 135 10.39 6.10 -10.96
N GLN A 136 10.91 4.92 -10.62
CA GLN A 136 10.15 3.83 -10.01
C GLN A 136 9.90 4.04 -8.50
N ILE A 137 10.68 4.90 -7.85
CA ILE A 137 10.58 5.14 -6.40
C ILE A 137 10.10 6.57 -6.17
N LYS A 138 8.98 6.74 -5.48
CA LYS A 138 8.41 8.05 -5.18
C LYS A 138 8.04 8.20 -3.72
N TYR A 139 8.32 9.37 -3.18
CA TYR A 139 7.80 9.78 -1.88
C TYR A 139 6.35 10.23 -2.05
N VAL A 140 5.43 9.52 -1.44
CA VAL A 140 3.99 9.78 -1.50
C VAL A 140 3.44 9.68 -0.07
N PRO A 141 3.44 10.77 0.69
CA PRO A 141 2.92 10.75 2.05
C PRO A 141 1.41 10.53 2.05
N HIS A 142 0.90 10.01 3.16
CA HIS A 142 -0.54 9.98 3.39
C HIS A 142 -1.12 11.39 3.41
N GLY A 143 -2.26 11.56 2.77
CA GLY A 143 -3.12 12.71 2.96
C GLY A 143 -3.82 12.65 4.32
N ILE A 144 -4.16 13.81 4.84
CA ILE A 144 -5.03 13.96 6.01
C ILE A 144 -6.24 14.80 5.62
N ASN A 145 -7.36 14.57 6.28
CA ASN A 145 -8.52 15.43 6.13
C ASN A 145 -8.31 16.72 6.94
N PRO A 146 -8.10 17.90 6.32
CA PRO A 146 -7.83 19.16 7.03
C PRO A 146 -9.05 19.69 7.79
N ASP A 147 -10.25 19.24 7.47
CA ASP A 147 -11.46 19.61 8.21
C ASP A 147 -11.52 18.95 9.59
N VAL A 148 -10.94 17.76 9.69
CA VAL A 148 -10.86 16.97 10.93
C VAL A 148 -9.54 17.22 11.65
N PHE A 149 -8.42 17.17 10.94
CA PHE A 149 -7.07 17.33 11.48
C PHE A 149 -6.55 18.75 11.21
N LYS A 150 -6.87 19.66 12.09
CA LYS A 150 -6.44 21.06 12.00
C LYS A 150 -5.81 21.51 13.31
N PRO A 151 -4.91 22.51 13.27
CA PRO A 151 -4.36 23.09 14.49
C PRO A 151 -5.49 23.59 15.40
N LEU A 152 -5.40 23.26 16.66
CA LEU A 152 -6.30 23.85 17.66
C LEU A 152 -5.93 25.33 17.84
N PRO A 153 -6.90 26.26 17.86
CA PRO A 153 -6.63 27.70 18.07
C PRO A 153 -6.00 27.94 19.43
N GLU A 154 -6.39 27.16 20.41
CA GLU A 154 -5.80 27.19 21.76
C GLU A 154 -5.68 25.75 22.27
N VAL A 155 -4.52 25.41 22.81
CA VAL A 155 -4.31 24.14 23.51
C VAL A 155 -4.53 24.39 24.99
N SER A 156 -5.48 23.69 25.61
CA SER A 156 -5.75 23.83 27.03
C SER A 156 -4.48 23.56 27.86
N GLU A 157 -4.36 24.25 28.99
CA GLU A 157 -3.23 24.07 29.92
C GLU A 157 -3.15 22.59 30.42
N ASP A 158 -4.30 21.93 30.56
CA ASP A 158 -4.35 20.52 30.96
C ASP A 158 -3.71 19.62 29.91
N ILE A 159 -3.94 19.86 28.62
CA ILE A 159 -3.29 19.13 27.53
C ILE A 159 -1.79 19.44 27.49
N LYS A 160 -1.41 20.70 27.66
CA LYS A 160 0.01 21.08 27.73
C LYS A 160 0.72 20.39 28.90
N LYS A 161 0.10 20.33 30.07
CA LYS A 161 0.63 19.60 31.22
C LYS A 161 0.76 18.10 30.96
N LEU A 162 -0.25 17.51 30.30
CA LEU A 162 -0.22 16.08 29.96
C LEU A 162 0.93 15.74 29.01
N VAL A 163 1.20 16.60 28.03
CA VAL A 163 2.22 16.35 26.98
C VAL A 163 3.62 16.73 27.44
N TYR A 164 3.76 17.86 28.14
CA TYR A 164 5.07 18.42 28.51
C TYR A 164 5.44 18.24 29.99
N GLY A 165 4.54 17.65 30.78
CA GLY A 165 4.70 17.52 32.21
C GLY A 165 4.42 18.84 32.95
N GLU A 166 4.29 18.75 34.26
CA GLU A 166 4.27 19.94 35.12
C GLU A 166 5.69 20.51 35.16
N LYS A 167 5.80 21.80 34.80
CA LYS A 167 7.05 22.53 34.99
C LYS A 167 7.11 23.08 36.42
#